data_896f47cdb5fa744400e83298f8283ad6
#
_entry.id   896f47cdb5fa744400e83298f8283ad6
#
_cell.length_a   1.000
_cell.length_b   1.000
_cell.length_c   1.000
_cell.angle_alpha   90.00
_cell.angle_beta   90.00
_cell.angle_gamma   90.00
#
_symmetry.space_group_name_H-M   'P 1'
#
loop_
_entity.id
_entity.type
_entity.pdbx_description
1 polymer ?
#
loop_
_entity_poly.entity_id
_entity_poly.type
_entity_poly.pdbx_seq_one_letter_code
_entity_poly.pdbx_strand_id
1 'polypeptide(L)'
;MTAEELKKRTLQFGVDVALFCKIIYPDPLLKAYANQLIRASSSVGANYRAACRAKSAKDFINKLKIVEEECDECMFFLELIKELKPDSGKSVEPIWKEANEILSIIVESLSTARRNEQSKKS
;
A
#
# COMPACT_ATOMS: atom_id res chain seq x y z
N MET A 1 -2.99 11.02 12.49
CA MET A 1 -2.06 11.21 11.34
C MET A 1 -2.69 12.13 10.31
N THR A 2 -1.94 13.14 9.88
CA THR A 2 -2.44 14.09 8.86
C THR A 2 -2.28 13.50 7.46
N ALA A 3 -3.01 14.09 6.50
CA ALA A 3 -2.88 13.72 5.09
C ALA A 3 -1.45 13.93 4.59
N GLU A 4 -0.81 15.03 4.99
CA GLU A 4 0.57 15.30 4.59
C GLU A 4 1.55 14.26 5.12
N GLU A 5 1.37 13.84 6.37
CA GLU A 5 2.19 12.77 6.96
C GLU A 5 1.99 11.45 6.23
N LEU A 6 0.75 11.11 5.88
CA LEU A 6 0.45 9.86 5.18
C LEU A 6 0.96 9.88 3.74
N LYS A 7 0.91 11.04 3.07
CA LYS A 7 1.53 11.20 1.74
C LYS A 7 3.02 10.89 1.79
N LYS A 8 3.74 11.43 2.78
CA LYS A 8 5.17 11.18 2.97
C LYS A 8 5.43 9.72 3.30
N ARG A 9 4.61 9.15 4.18
CA ARG A 9 4.74 7.77 4.63
C ARG A 9 4.54 6.78 3.48
N THR A 10 3.55 7.00 2.63
CA THR A 10 3.29 6.13 1.48
C THR A 10 4.36 6.27 0.41
N LEU A 11 4.93 7.47 0.24
CA LEU A 11 6.07 7.67 -0.64
C LEU A 11 7.28 6.88 -0.14
N GLN A 12 7.59 6.99 1.15
CA GLN A 12 8.72 6.26 1.76
C GLN A 12 8.52 4.75 1.66
N PHE A 13 7.29 4.28 1.83
CA PHE A 13 6.96 2.87 1.65
C PHE A 13 7.35 2.39 0.24
N GLY A 14 7.01 3.17 -0.78
CA GLY A 14 7.39 2.87 -2.17
C GLY A 14 8.91 2.81 -2.35
N VAL A 15 9.63 3.73 -1.73
CA VAL A 15 11.10 3.76 -1.78
C VAL A 15 11.68 2.51 -1.11
N ASP A 16 11.19 2.17 0.07
CA ASP A 16 11.70 1.01 0.82
C ASP A 16 11.45 -0.29 0.06
N VAL A 17 10.28 -0.43 -0.55
CA VAL A 17 9.96 -1.58 -1.40
C VAL A 17 10.91 -1.65 -2.60
N ALA A 18 11.15 -0.52 -3.27
CA ALA A 18 12.02 -0.48 -4.45
C ALA A 18 13.46 -0.91 -4.09
N LEU A 19 13.96 -0.43 -2.95
CA LEU A 19 15.30 -0.80 -2.48
C LEU A 19 15.40 -2.28 -2.13
N PHE A 20 14.36 -2.84 -1.51
CA PHE A 20 14.27 -4.28 -1.25
C PHE A 20 14.26 -5.07 -2.56
N CYS A 21 13.43 -4.65 -3.51
CA CYS A 21 13.29 -5.32 -4.81
C CYS A 21 14.62 -5.30 -5.59
N LYS A 22 15.40 -4.22 -5.47
CA LYS A 22 16.71 -4.14 -6.10
C LYS A 22 17.62 -5.29 -5.67
N ILE A 23 17.52 -5.70 -4.40
CA ILE A 23 18.35 -6.77 -3.85
C ILE A 23 17.95 -8.15 -4.42
N ILE A 24 16.64 -8.40 -4.56
CA ILE A 24 16.14 -9.71 -5.02
C ILE A 24 16.02 -9.82 -6.54
N TYR A 25 16.07 -8.69 -7.25
CA TYR A 25 15.85 -8.61 -8.70
C TYR A 25 16.76 -9.51 -9.55
N PRO A 26 18.04 -9.72 -9.19
CA PRO A 26 18.91 -10.61 -9.96
C PRO A 26 18.46 -12.08 -10.00
N ASP A 27 17.61 -12.51 -9.04
CA ASP A 27 17.06 -13.88 -9.05
C ASP A 27 15.93 -13.94 -10.10
N PRO A 28 16.07 -14.79 -11.15
CA PRO A 28 15.07 -14.84 -12.22
C PRO A 28 13.65 -15.16 -11.76
N LEU A 29 13.51 -16.01 -10.74
CA LEU A 29 12.19 -16.35 -10.21
C LEU A 29 11.57 -15.16 -9.46
N LEU A 30 12.36 -14.52 -8.61
CA LEU A 30 11.90 -13.42 -7.78
C LEU A 30 11.66 -12.14 -8.57
N LYS A 31 12.32 -11.98 -9.71
CA LYS A 31 12.18 -10.81 -10.58
C LYS A 31 10.73 -10.53 -10.95
N ALA A 32 9.96 -11.56 -11.30
CA ALA A 32 8.56 -11.41 -11.69
C ALA A 32 7.73 -10.85 -10.53
N TYR A 33 7.96 -11.37 -9.31
CA TYR A 33 7.25 -10.90 -8.11
C TYR A 33 7.71 -9.53 -7.67
N ALA A 34 9.01 -9.23 -7.83
CA ALA A 34 9.55 -7.90 -7.55
C ALA A 34 8.87 -6.85 -8.42
N ASN A 35 8.67 -7.12 -9.71
CA ASN A 35 7.98 -6.21 -10.62
C ASN A 35 6.54 -5.93 -10.18
N GLN A 36 5.82 -6.96 -9.75
CA GLN A 36 4.45 -6.81 -9.24
C GLN A 36 4.42 -6.01 -7.94
N LEU A 37 5.37 -6.26 -7.05
CA LEU A 37 5.46 -5.56 -5.78
C LEU A 37 5.81 -4.07 -5.99
N ILE A 38 6.72 -3.76 -6.89
CA ILE A 38 7.08 -2.38 -7.25
C ILE A 38 5.83 -1.65 -7.78
N ARG A 39 5.09 -2.26 -8.67
CA ARG A 39 3.85 -1.71 -9.22
C ARG A 39 2.84 -1.42 -8.12
N ALA A 40 2.56 -2.42 -7.28
CA ALA A 40 1.56 -2.30 -6.21
C ALA A 40 1.95 -1.23 -5.19
N SER A 41 3.21 -1.23 -4.74
CA SER A 41 3.67 -0.26 -3.74
C SER A 41 3.67 1.17 -4.26
N SER A 42 3.99 1.37 -5.53
CA SER A 42 3.94 2.69 -6.17
C SER A 42 2.49 3.18 -6.27
N SER A 43 1.58 2.27 -6.55
CA SER A 43 0.15 2.57 -6.64
C SER A 43 -0.45 3.01 -5.30
N VAL A 44 0.06 2.49 -4.18
CA VAL A 44 -0.39 2.88 -2.83
C VAL A 44 -0.27 4.40 -2.66
N GLY A 45 0.92 4.95 -2.86
CA GLY A 45 1.16 6.38 -2.69
C GLY A 45 0.49 7.23 -3.75
N ALA A 46 0.53 6.79 -5.01
CA ALA A 46 -0.08 7.52 -6.13
C ALA A 46 -1.59 7.67 -5.95
N ASN A 47 -2.27 6.60 -5.57
CA ASN A 47 -3.72 6.62 -5.37
C ASN A 47 -4.12 7.33 -4.08
N TYR A 48 -3.28 7.29 -3.05
CA TYR A 48 -3.56 8.09 -1.85
C TYR A 48 -3.50 9.58 -2.17
N ARG A 49 -2.51 10.02 -2.95
CA ARG A 49 -2.44 11.41 -3.43
C ARG A 49 -3.67 11.79 -4.24
N ALA A 50 -4.11 10.88 -5.10
CA ALA A 50 -5.33 11.10 -5.90
C ALA A 50 -6.56 11.23 -5.00
N ALA A 51 -6.66 10.41 -3.95
CA ALA A 51 -7.75 10.50 -2.98
C ALA A 51 -7.78 11.87 -2.31
N CYS A 52 -6.62 12.42 -1.94
CA CYS A 52 -6.52 13.72 -1.30
C CYS A 52 -7.00 14.87 -2.21
N ARG A 53 -7.06 14.65 -3.52
CA ARG A 53 -7.54 15.63 -4.50
C ARG A 53 -8.87 15.21 -5.12
N ALA A 54 -9.58 14.31 -4.44
CA ALA A 54 -10.85 13.79 -4.95
C ALA A 54 -11.89 14.91 -5.12
N LYS A 55 -12.71 14.78 -6.15
CA LYS A 55 -13.73 15.78 -6.52
C LYS A 55 -15.04 15.62 -5.73
N SER A 56 -15.21 14.47 -5.08
CA SER A 56 -16.43 14.16 -4.32
C SER A 56 -16.12 13.13 -3.26
N ALA A 57 -17.03 12.94 -2.30
CA ALA A 57 -16.90 11.91 -1.30
C ALA A 57 -16.87 10.51 -1.92
N LYS A 58 -17.67 10.29 -2.96
CA LYS A 58 -17.68 9.00 -3.68
C LYS A 58 -16.34 8.73 -4.35
N ASP A 59 -15.76 9.74 -5.00
CA ASP A 59 -14.45 9.62 -5.65
C ASP A 59 -13.36 9.34 -4.61
N PHE A 60 -13.41 10.04 -3.47
CA PHE A 60 -12.50 9.81 -2.35
C PHE A 60 -12.54 8.35 -1.89
N ILE A 61 -13.75 7.83 -1.64
CA ILE A 61 -13.96 6.45 -1.22
C ILE A 61 -13.41 5.48 -2.26
N ASN A 62 -13.71 5.72 -3.54
CA ASN A 62 -13.24 4.84 -4.62
C ASN A 62 -11.71 4.80 -4.70
N LYS A 63 -11.04 5.95 -4.55
CA LYS A 63 -9.58 6.01 -4.54
C LYS A 63 -8.99 5.30 -3.33
N LEU A 64 -9.58 5.46 -2.14
CA LEU A 64 -9.12 4.78 -0.94
C LEU A 64 -9.29 3.26 -1.04
N LYS A 65 -10.33 2.79 -1.72
CA LYS A 65 -10.53 1.36 -1.96
C LYS A 65 -9.39 0.78 -2.80
N ILE A 66 -8.91 1.54 -3.78
CA ILE A 66 -7.75 1.12 -4.58
C ILE A 66 -6.51 1.03 -3.69
N VAL A 67 -6.30 2.02 -2.83
CA VAL A 67 -5.17 2.00 -1.88
C VAL A 67 -5.24 0.76 -0.98
N GLU A 68 -6.43 0.44 -0.47
CA GLU A 68 -6.66 -0.75 0.36
C GLU A 68 -6.25 -2.03 -0.39
N GLU A 69 -6.73 -2.19 -1.62
CA GLU A 69 -6.44 -3.35 -2.45
C GLU A 69 -4.93 -3.47 -2.74
N GLU A 70 -4.28 -2.36 -3.06
CA GLU A 70 -2.86 -2.34 -3.38
C GLU A 70 -1.97 -2.62 -2.16
N CYS A 71 -2.36 -2.13 -0.99
CA CYS A 71 -1.66 -2.47 0.27
C CYS A 71 -1.74 -3.97 0.55
N ASP A 72 -2.92 -4.56 0.38
CA ASP A 72 -3.12 -5.99 0.59
C ASP A 72 -2.30 -6.80 -0.41
N GLU A 73 -2.26 -6.36 -1.67
CA GLU A 73 -1.45 -7.00 -2.71
C GLU A 73 0.03 -6.96 -2.36
N CYS A 74 0.52 -5.83 -1.83
CA CYS A 74 1.90 -5.73 -1.36
C CYS A 74 2.20 -6.77 -0.28
N MET A 75 1.30 -6.90 0.68
CA MET A 75 1.46 -7.87 1.77
C MET A 75 1.51 -9.29 1.24
N PHE A 76 0.66 -9.61 0.28
CA PHE A 76 0.64 -10.92 -0.38
C PHE A 76 1.98 -11.23 -1.05
N PHE A 77 2.49 -10.31 -1.88
CA PHE A 77 3.76 -10.55 -2.57
C PHE A 77 4.94 -10.61 -1.61
N LEU A 78 4.93 -9.84 -0.53
CA LEU A 78 5.98 -9.92 0.49
C LEU A 78 5.98 -11.28 1.18
N GLU A 79 4.80 -11.80 1.52
CA GLU A 79 4.65 -13.14 2.12
C GLU A 79 5.13 -14.21 1.16
N LEU A 80 4.75 -14.11 -0.12
CA LEU A 80 5.14 -15.07 -1.15
C LEU A 80 6.66 -15.08 -1.36
N ILE A 81 7.27 -13.91 -1.44
CA ILE A 81 8.73 -13.78 -1.60
C ILE A 81 9.44 -14.39 -0.40
N LYS A 82 8.95 -14.15 0.82
CA LYS A 82 9.50 -14.73 2.03
C LYS A 82 9.47 -16.26 2.00
N GLU A 83 8.38 -16.84 1.52
CA GLU A 83 8.25 -18.29 1.39
C GLU A 83 9.23 -18.87 0.36
N LEU A 84 9.42 -18.16 -0.76
CA LEU A 84 10.33 -18.59 -1.82
C LEU A 84 11.81 -18.38 -1.45
N LYS A 85 12.09 -17.39 -0.61
CA LYS A 85 13.44 -17.03 -0.18
C LYS A 85 13.42 -16.74 1.33
N PRO A 86 13.44 -17.80 2.18
CA PRO A 86 13.29 -17.61 3.64
C PRO A 86 14.32 -16.69 4.27
N ASP A 87 15.54 -16.62 3.73
CA ASP A 87 16.58 -15.73 4.24
C ASP A 87 16.27 -14.24 3.99
N SER A 88 15.27 -13.93 3.16
CA SER A 88 14.80 -12.55 2.97
C SER A 88 13.89 -12.07 4.11
N GLY A 89 13.48 -12.96 5.02
CA GLY A 89 12.49 -12.66 6.05
C GLY A 89 12.81 -11.45 6.91
N LYS A 90 14.09 -11.22 7.25
CA LYS A 90 14.50 -10.07 8.05
C LYS A 90 14.26 -8.74 7.32
N SER A 91 14.40 -8.74 5.99
CA SER A 91 14.14 -7.54 5.17
C SER A 91 12.67 -7.36 4.86
N VAL A 92 11.93 -8.47 4.70
CA VAL A 92 10.49 -8.46 4.41
C VAL A 92 9.68 -7.96 5.61
N GLU A 93 10.03 -8.39 6.82
CA GLU A 93 9.25 -8.15 8.02
C GLU A 93 8.92 -6.66 8.27
N PRO A 94 9.90 -5.74 8.26
CA PRO A 94 9.61 -4.32 8.50
C PRO A 94 8.71 -3.73 7.41
N ILE A 95 8.89 -4.14 6.16
CA ILE A 95 8.10 -3.65 5.03
C ILE A 95 6.67 -4.16 5.14
N TRP A 96 6.50 -5.43 5.49
CA TRP A 96 5.18 -6.03 5.70
C TRP A 96 4.43 -5.33 6.83
N LYS A 97 5.11 -5.04 7.93
CA LYS A 97 4.51 -4.32 9.07
C LYS A 97 4.06 -2.92 8.68
N GLU A 98 4.87 -2.23 7.88
CA GLU A 98 4.51 -0.89 7.40
C GLU A 98 3.30 -0.95 6.48
N ALA A 99 3.26 -1.92 5.56
CA ALA A 99 2.10 -2.12 4.69
C ALA A 99 0.82 -2.37 5.51
N ASN A 100 0.93 -3.19 6.55
CA ASN A 100 -0.19 -3.52 7.42
C ASN A 100 -0.68 -2.29 8.20
N GLU A 101 0.22 -1.45 8.68
CA GLU A 101 -0.14 -0.20 9.37
C GLU A 101 -0.83 0.78 8.43
N ILE A 102 -0.28 0.95 7.22
CA ILE A 102 -0.90 1.81 6.20
C ILE A 102 -2.30 1.29 5.88
N LEU A 103 -2.43 -0.03 5.67
CA LEU A 103 -3.72 -0.66 5.40
C LEU A 103 -4.73 -0.37 6.51
N SER A 104 -4.33 -0.49 7.77
CA SER A 104 -5.19 -0.21 8.91
C SER A 104 -5.69 1.24 8.93
N ILE A 105 -4.81 2.18 8.63
CA ILE A 105 -5.16 3.61 8.55
C ILE A 105 -6.18 3.84 7.43
N ILE A 106 -5.97 3.23 6.27
CA ILE A 106 -6.85 3.36 5.10
C ILE A 106 -8.22 2.76 5.40
N VAL A 107 -8.28 1.57 6.01
CA VAL A 107 -9.53 0.91 6.38
C VAL A 107 -10.34 1.80 7.33
N GLU A 108 -9.69 2.41 8.31
CA GLU A 108 -10.36 3.32 9.24
C GLU A 108 -10.87 4.57 8.52
N SER A 109 -10.07 5.14 7.62
CA SER A 109 -10.49 6.29 6.81
C SER A 109 -11.70 5.96 5.93
N LEU A 110 -11.72 4.76 5.33
CA LEU A 110 -12.85 4.28 4.54
C LEU A 110 -14.11 4.15 5.39
N SER A 111 -13.98 3.58 6.58
CA SER A 111 -15.09 3.41 7.51
C SER A 111 -15.69 4.76 7.89
N THR A 112 -14.85 5.74 8.21
CA THR A 112 -15.27 7.09 8.56
C THR A 112 -15.98 7.77 7.38
N ALA A 113 -15.40 7.69 6.19
CA ALA A 113 -15.96 8.31 4.99
C ALA A 113 -17.33 7.72 4.64
N ARG A 114 -17.48 6.41 4.75
CA ARG A 114 -18.74 5.72 4.48
C ARG A 114 -19.83 6.11 5.49
N ARG A 115 -19.47 6.21 6.77
CA ARG A 115 -20.42 6.67 7.81
C ARG A 115 -20.88 8.11 7.54
N ASN A 116 -19.98 8.98 7.15
CA ASN A 116 -20.30 10.36 6.84
C ASN A 116 -21.26 10.45 5.65
N GLU A 117 -21.07 9.62 4.63
CA GLU A 117 -21.96 9.56 3.49
C GLU A 117 -23.37 9.07 3.88
N GLN A 118 -23.45 8.05 4.73
CA GLN A 118 -24.74 7.53 5.21
C GLN A 118 -25.49 8.57 6.04
N SER A 119 -24.79 9.31 6.89
CA SER A 119 -25.40 10.40 7.68
C SER A 119 -26.04 11.46 6.80
N LYS A 120 -25.42 11.80 5.66
CA LYS A 120 -25.96 12.78 4.73
C LYS A 120 -27.20 12.28 3.99
N LYS A 121 -27.37 10.98 3.86
CA LYS A 121 -28.50 10.37 3.14
C LYS A 121 -29.71 10.17 4.03
N SER A 122 -29.54 10.18 5.34
CA SER A 122 -30.63 10.07 6.31
C SER A 122 -31.11 11.45 6.77
#